data_b97ef6f24f4c087ef9b161307497ec16
#
_entry.id   b97ef6f24f4c087ef9b161307497ec16
#
_cell.length_a   1.000
_cell.length_b   1.000
_cell.length_c   1.000
_cell.angle_alpha   90.00
_cell.angle_beta   90.00
_cell.angle_gamma   90.00
#
_symmetry.space_group_name_H-M   'P 1'
#
loop_
_entity.id
_entity.type
_entity.pdbx_description
1 polymer ?
#
loop_
_entity_poly.entity_id
_entity_poly.type
_entity_poly.pdbx_seq_one_letter_code
_entity_poly.pdbx_strand_id
1 'polypeptide(L)'
;MSDPVEILYFYRTKWGAHDEFVELFLKNHWPILRDQLASGRHLDVQMWTPRFHGDGRADWDILVSITYRDWAAIQEHSDAEIARQLYPDQEAFRDEEARRFALLDAHWDVVLESRPLDG
;
A
#
# COMPACT_ATOMS: atom_id res chain seq x y z
N MET A 1 16.23 -20.78 2.55
CA MET A 1 15.94 -19.56 1.84
C MET A 1 14.45 -19.27 1.91
N SER A 2 14.08 -18.09 2.36
CA SER A 2 12.66 -17.74 2.48
C SER A 2 12.10 -17.25 1.15
N ASP A 3 10.86 -17.63 0.87
CA ASP A 3 10.18 -17.20 -0.35
C ASP A 3 9.60 -15.80 -0.21
N PRO A 4 9.50 -15.04 -1.31
CA PRO A 4 8.79 -13.77 -1.31
C PRO A 4 7.33 -13.94 -0.90
N VAL A 5 6.78 -12.90 -0.27
CA VAL A 5 5.37 -12.85 0.16
C VAL A 5 4.71 -11.65 -0.46
N GLU A 6 3.58 -11.87 -1.12
CA GLU A 6 2.79 -10.78 -1.72
C GLU A 6 1.60 -10.45 -0.84
N ILE A 7 1.40 -9.16 -0.59
CA ILE A 7 0.23 -8.66 0.12
C ILE A 7 -0.53 -7.72 -0.80
N LEU A 8 -1.84 -7.91 -0.86
CA LEU A 8 -2.75 -7.04 -1.60
C LEU A 8 -3.45 -6.11 -0.62
N TYR A 9 -3.29 -4.81 -0.82
CA TYR A 9 -3.91 -3.78 0.00
C TYR A 9 -5.03 -3.15 -0.79
N PHE A 10 -6.28 -3.42 -0.39
CA PHE A 10 -7.47 -2.93 -1.07
C PHE A 10 -7.99 -1.68 -0.37
N TYR A 11 -8.39 -0.69 -1.17
CA TYR A 11 -8.96 0.55 -0.67
C TYR A 11 -10.27 0.84 -1.40
N ARG A 12 -11.27 1.24 -0.64
CA ARG A 12 -12.50 1.78 -1.21
C ARG A 12 -12.65 3.21 -0.70
N THR A 13 -12.53 4.17 -1.61
CA THR A 13 -12.67 5.59 -1.26
C THR A 13 -14.13 6.00 -1.21
N LYS A 14 -14.41 7.05 -0.48
CA LYS A 14 -15.72 7.70 -0.50
C LYS A 14 -15.98 8.24 -1.90
N TRP A 15 -17.25 8.37 -2.25
CA TRP A 15 -17.65 8.87 -3.56
C TRP A 15 -17.00 10.23 -3.82
N GLY A 16 -16.32 10.35 -4.96
CA GLY A 16 -15.63 11.57 -5.37
C GLY A 16 -14.25 11.78 -4.74
N ALA A 17 -13.78 10.88 -3.88
CA ALA A 17 -12.50 11.05 -3.16
C ALA A 17 -11.32 10.32 -3.78
N HIS A 18 -11.53 9.58 -4.86
CA HIS A 18 -10.49 8.74 -5.48
C HIS A 18 -9.23 9.54 -5.83
N ASP A 19 -9.38 10.64 -6.55
CA ASP A 19 -8.23 11.39 -7.05
C ASP A 19 -7.43 12.02 -5.91
N GLU A 20 -8.11 12.57 -4.92
CA GLU A 20 -7.43 13.14 -3.76
C GLU A 20 -6.66 12.05 -3.00
N PHE A 21 -7.25 10.87 -2.83
CA PHE A 21 -6.56 9.75 -2.19
C PHE A 21 -5.28 9.39 -2.94
N VAL A 22 -5.36 9.25 -4.25
CA VAL A 22 -4.19 8.91 -5.08
C VAL A 22 -3.11 9.98 -4.97
N GLU A 23 -3.49 11.26 -5.02
CA GLU A 23 -2.53 12.35 -4.86
C GLU A 23 -1.78 12.29 -3.54
N LEU A 24 -2.51 12.09 -2.44
CA LEU A 24 -1.90 12.00 -1.11
C LEU A 24 -1.04 10.76 -0.96
N PHE A 25 -1.48 9.64 -1.54
CA PHE A 25 -0.70 8.40 -1.55
C PHE A 25 0.63 8.61 -2.28
N LEU A 26 0.59 9.19 -3.47
CA LEU A 26 1.80 9.40 -4.27
C LEU A 26 2.74 10.44 -3.63
N LYS A 27 2.18 11.41 -2.92
CA LYS A 27 2.99 12.44 -2.26
C LYS A 27 3.67 11.91 -1.01
N ASN A 28 2.95 11.18 -0.16
CA ASN A 28 3.41 10.87 1.20
C ASN A 28 3.75 9.41 1.44
N HIS A 29 3.08 8.48 0.77
CA HIS A 29 3.27 7.06 1.02
C HIS A 29 4.19 6.39 -0.01
N TRP A 30 4.04 6.74 -1.27
CA TRP A 30 4.88 6.19 -2.33
C TRP A 30 6.38 6.40 -2.09
N PRO A 31 6.85 7.59 -1.65
CA PRO A 31 8.27 7.75 -1.36
C PRO A 31 8.80 6.81 -0.29
N ILE A 32 7.98 6.46 0.71
CA ILE A 32 8.34 5.47 1.72
C ILE A 32 8.49 4.09 1.10
N LEU A 33 7.55 3.70 0.24
CA LEU A 33 7.59 2.40 -0.45
C LEU A 33 8.77 2.33 -1.40
N ARG A 34 9.06 3.41 -2.11
CA ARG A 34 10.19 3.50 -3.04
C ARG A 34 11.52 3.34 -2.32
N ASP A 35 11.65 3.92 -1.13
CA ASP A 35 12.84 3.74 -0.28
C ASP A 35 13.03 2.26 0.05
N GLN A 36 11.96 1.56 0.35
CA GLN A 36 11.99 0.14 0.70
C GLN A 36 12.25 -0.76 -0.52
N LEU A 37 11.88 -0.32 -1.73
CA LEU A 37 12.34 -0.98 -2.96
C LEU A 37 13.85 -0.86 -3.11
N ALA A 38 14.40 0.32 -2.85
CA ALA A 38 15.84 0.55 -2.96
C ALA A 38 16.62 -0.27 -1.93
N SER A 39 16.08 -0.48 -0.72
CA SER A 39 16.74 -1.26 0.32
C SER A 39 16.59 -2.77 0.14
N GLY A 40 15.70 -3.22 -0.76
CA GLY A 40 15.46 -4.65 -0.99
C GLY A 40 14.44 -5.27 -0.05
N ARG A 41 13.85 -4.52 0.85
CA ARG A 41 12.75 -5.03 1.70
C ARG A 41 11.53 -5.38 0.85
N HIS A 42 11.21 -4.52 -0.12
CA HIS A 42 10.18 -4.78 -1.12
C HIS A 42 10.85 -5.16 -2.44
N LEU A 43 10.32 -6.18 -3.12
CA LEU A 43 10.79 -6.60 -4.43
C LEU A 43 9.99 -5.96 -5.55
N ASP A 44 8.72 -5.64 -5.30
CA ASP A 44 7.83 -5.04 -6.27
C ASP A 44 6.71 -4.30 -5.56
N VAL A 45 6.30 -3.17 -6.13
CA VAL A 45 5.15 -2.38 -5.67
C VAL A 45 4.38 -1.93 -6.91
N GLN A 46 3.10 -2.26 -6.97
CA GLN A 46 2.23 -1.89 -8.08
C GLN A 46 0.96 -1.25 -7.53
N MET A 47 0.41 -0.30 -8.27
CA MET A 47 -0.91 0.25 -8.01
C MET A 47 -1.84 -0.10 -9.17
N TRP A 48 -3.03 -0.56 -8.83
CA TRP A 48 -4.03 -1.02 -9.78
C TRP A 48 -5.34 -0.27 -9.52
N THR A 49 -6.04 0.06 -10.59
CA THR A 49 -7.42 0.55 -10.49
C THR A 49 -8.28 -0.32 -11.40
N PRO A 50 -9.52 -0.65 -10.99
CA PRO A 50 -10.38 -1.44 -11.86
C PRO A 50 -10.81 -0.60 -13.06
N ARG A 51 -10.91 -1.23 -14.23
CA ARG A 51 -11.40 -0.55 -15.42
C ARG A 51 -12.91 -0.31 -15.32
N PHE A 52 -13.62 -1.26 -14.70
CA PHE A 52 -15.06 -1.18 -14.49
C PHE A 52 -15.36 -1.53 -13.04
N HIS A 53 -16.37 -0.90 -12.44
CA HIS A 53 -16.78 -1.28 -11.10
C HIS A 53 -17.57 -2.60 -11.13
N GLY A 54 -17.56 -3.31 -10.01
CA GLY A 54 -18.26 -4.59 -9.87
C GLY A 54 -19.74 -4.42 -9.51
N ASP A 55 -20.24 -5.33 -8.71
CA ASP A 55 -21.66 -5.38 -8.33
C ASP A 55 -21.97 -4.67 -7.00
N GLY A 56 -21.01 -4.00 -6.43
CA GLY A 56 -21.15 -3.23 -5.18
C GLY A 56 -20.91 -4.04 -3.91
N ARG A 57 -20.78 -5.37 -3.97
CA ARG A 57 -20.61 -6.18 -2.76
C ARG A 57 -19.20 -6.14 -2.19
N ALA A 58 -18.21 -6.15 -3.07
CA ALA A 58 -16.80 -6.14 -2.67
C ALA A 58 -16.01 -5.21 -3.57
N ASP A 59 -16.63 -4.10 -3.99
CA ASP A 59 -15.98 -3.13 -4.86
C ASP A 59 -14.84 -2.45 -4.13
N TRP A 60 -13.77 -2.28 -4.86
CA TRP A 60 -12.63 -1.46 -4.46
C TRP A 60 -12.25 -0.59 -5.65
N ASP A 61 -11.61 0.54 -5.40
CA ASP A 61 -11.20 1.44 -6.48
C ASP A 61 -9.69 1.63 -6.56
N ILE A 62 -8.95 1.15 -5.55
CA ILE A 62 -7.49 1.16 -5.59
C ILE A 62 -7.01 -0.15 -4.97
N LEU A 63 -6.06 -0.79 -5.64
CA LEU A 63 -5.31 -1.93 -5.11
C LEU A 63 -3.83 -1.59 -5.17
N VAL A 64 -3.15 -1.73 -4.05
CA VAL A 64 -1.69 -1.68 -4.02
C VAL A 64 -1.19 -3.08 -3.71
N SER A 65 -0.38 -3.65 -4.60
CA SER A 65 0.24 -4.94 -4.37
C SER A 65 1.71 -4.72 -4.03
N ILE A 66 2.15 -5.35 -2.93
CA ILE A 66 3.54 -5.27 -2.48
C ILE A 66 4.08 -6.69 -2.35
N THR A 67 5.19 -6.95 -3.03
CA THR A 67 5.92 -8.20 -2.86
C THR A 67 7.09 -7.93 -1.91
N TYR A 68 7.02 -8.52 -0.72
CA TYR A 68 8.09 -8.43 0.27
C TYR A 68 9.17 -9.48 -0.01
N ARG A 69 10.41 -9.15 0.34
CA ARG A 69 11.56 -10.06 0.14
C ARG A 69 11.30 -11.44 0.73
N ASP A 70 10.74 -11.48 1.94
CA ASP A 70 10.40 -12.71 2.65
C ASP A 70 9.44 -12.39 3.80
N TRP A 71 9.02 -13.41 4.53
CA TRP A 71 8.12 -13.24 5.67
C TRP A 71 8.73 -12.36 6.77
N ALA A 72 10.04 -12.49 7.01
CA ALA A 72 10.71 -11.68 8.02
C ALA A 72 10.70 -10.19 7.66
N ALA A 73 10.78 -9.85 6.39
CA ALA A 73 10.75 -8.46 5.94
C ALA A 73 9.44 -7.75 6.31
N ILE A 74 8.33 -8.48 6.36
CA ILE A 74 7.02 -7.91 6.74
C ILE A 74 7.06 -7.41 8.19
N GLN A 75 7.84 -8.07 9.05
CA GLN A 75 7.93 -7.72 10.46
C GLN A 75 8.92 -6.58 10.73
N GLU A 76 9.64 -6.12 9.73
CA GLU A 76 10.53 -4.96 9.85
C GLU A 76 9.67 -3.70 9.83
N HIS A 77 9.60 -2.99 10.96
CA HIS A 77 8.79 -1.79 11.09
C HIS A 77 9.64 -0.55 10.82
N SER A 78 9.88 -0.26 9.53
CA SER A 78 10.75 0.84 9.13
C SER A 78 9.99 2.05 8.55
N ASP A 79 8.68 1.94 8.31
CA ASP A 79 7.91 3.01 7.67
C ASP A 79 7.97 4.32 8.45
N ALA A 80 7.79 4.27 9.77
CA ALA A 80 7.80 5.47 10.60
C ALA A 80 9.18 6.15 10.61
N GLU A 81 10.24 5.35 10.61
CA GLU A 81 11.59 5.89 10.57
C GLU A 81 11.92 6.50 9.22
N ILE A 82 11.54 5.84 8.14
CA ILE A 82 11.71 6.37 6.79
C ILE A 82 10.95 7.69 6.65
N ALA A 83 9.73 7.76 7.17
CA ALA A 83 8.94 8.98 7.14
C ALA A 83 9.63 10.11 7.89
N ARG A 84 10.26 9.83 9.04
CA ARG A 84 11.01 10.84 9.77
C ARG A 84 12.20 11.37 8.98
N GLN A 85 12.82 10.52 8.17
CA GLN A 85 13.95 10.92 7.33
C GLN A 85 13.51 11.72 6.10
N LEU A 86 12.39 11.34 5.49
CA LEU A 86 11.92 11.94 4.25
C LEU A 86 11.13 13.24 4.44
N TYR A 87 10.45 13.38 5.57
CA TYR A 87 9.53 14.49 5.80
C TYR A 87 9.94 15.31 7.02
N PRO A 88 10.69 16.42 6.82
CA PRO A 88 11.06 17.29 7.94
C PRO A 88 9.86 17.87 8.70
N ASP A 89 8.78 18.20 7.97
CA ASP A 89 7.54 18.66 8.59
C ASP A 89 6.65 17.46 8.92
N GLN A 90 6.90 16.88 10.10
CA GLN A 90 6.17 15.70 10.55
C GLN A 90 4.69 15.98 10.85
N GLU A 91 4.37 17.21 11.24
CA GLU A 91 2.98 17.59 11.50
C GLU A 91 2.18 17.57 10.20
N ALA A 92 2.70 18.20 9.14
CA ALA A 92 2.06 18.19 7.84
C ALA A 92 1.92 16.77 7.29
N PHE A 93 2.96 15.94 7.44
CA PHE A 93 2.91 14.55 7.01
C PHE A 93 1.79 13.80 7.72
N ARG A 94 1.70 13.90 9.05
CA ARG A 94 0.66 13.20 9.83
C ARG A 94 -0.74 13.69 9.47
N ASP A 95 -0.90 15.02 9.27
CA ASP A 95 -2.20 15.57 8.89
C ASP A 95 -2.65 15.08 7.53
N GLU A 96 -1.76 15.01 6.56
CA GLU A 96 -2.06 14.52 5.22
C GLU A 96 -2.33 13.02 5.20
N GLU A 97 -1.61 12.23 5.99
CA GLU A 97 -1.88 10.81 6.13
C GLU A 97 -3.24 10.56 6.80
N ALA A 98 -3.56 11.34 7.85
CA ALA A 98 -4.88 11.26 8.47
C ALA A 98 -5.99 11.64 7.49
N ARG A 99 -5.76 12.66 6.67
CA ARG A 99 -6.71 13.05 5.62
C ARG A 99 -6.91 11.92 4.62
N ARG A 100 -5.81 11.28 4.18
CA ARG A 100 -5.88 10.18 3.22
C ARG A 100 -6.74 9.03 3.74
N PHE A 101 -6.56 8.63 5.01
CA PHE A 101 -7.38 7.58 5.60
C PHE A 101 -8.83 8.02 5.82
N ALA A 102 -9.07 9.31 6.09
CA ALA A 102 -10.44 9.83 6.23
C ALA A 102 -11.23 9.78 4.91
N LEU A 103 -10.57 9.65 3.78
CA LEU A 103 -11.21 9.52 2.47
C LEU A 103 -11.73 8.11 2.18
N LEU A 104 -11.47 7.15 3.06
CA LEU A 104 -11.81 5.74 2.83
C LEU A 104 -13.15 5.37 3.45
N ASP A 105 -13.92 4.57 2.72
CA ASP A 105 -15.06 3.82 3.27
C ASP A 105 -14.62 2.47 3.81
N ALA A 106 -13.61 1.86 3.18
CA ALA A 106 -13.11 0.56 3.59
C ALA A 106 -11.66 0.37 3.16
N HIS A 107 -10.96 -0.43 3.91
CA HIS A 107 -9.57 -0.80 3.64
C HIS A 107 -9.33 -2.19 4.24
N TRP A 108 -8.77 -3.10 3.44
CA TRP A 108 -8.45 -4.44 3.93
C TRP A 108 -7.24 -4.99 3.20
N ASP A 109 -6.58 -5.95 3.84
CA ASP A 109 -5.37 -6.57 3.31
C ASP A 109 -5.60 -8.06 3.09
N VAL A 110 -5.00 -8.61 2.04
CA VAL A 110 -5.00 -10.04 1.76
C VAL A 110 -3.57 -10.50 1.58
N VAL A 111 -3.11 -11.37 2.47
CA VAL A 111 -1.78 -11.97 2.36
C VAL A 111 -1.90 -13.23 1.51
N LEU A 112 -1.11 -13.30 0.45
CA LEU A 112 -1.18 -14.42 -0.48
C LEU A 112 -0.11 -15.46 -0.14
N GLU A 113 -0.51 -16.72 -0.29
CA GLU A 113 0.41 -17.85 -0.18
C GLU A 113 0.46 -18.55 -1.53
N SER A 114 1.66 -18.69 -2.07
CA SER A 114 1.85 -19.37 -3.35
C SER A 114 1.57 -20.87 -3.21
N ARG A 115 0.88 -21.44 -4.19
CA ARG A 115 0.59 -22.86 -4.24
C ARG A 115 1.20 -23.44 -5.51
N PRO A 116 2.14 -24.40 -5.41
CA PRO A 116 2.71 -25.01 -6.61
C PRO A 116 1.62 -25.76 -7.37
N LEU A 117 1.61 -25.58 -8.70
CA LEU A 117 0.64 -26.23 -9.57
C LEU A 117 1.04 -27.67 -9.93
N ASP A 118 2.33 -27.96 -9.88
CA ASP A 118 2.87 -29.28 -10.25
C ASP A 118 3.18 -30.15 -9.02
N GLY A 119 2.44 -29.96 -7.98
CA GLY A 119 2.61 -30.76 -6.80
C GLY A 119 3.11 -30.05 -5.60
#